data_dff227832eb99c77ba789ac2ca04e9ff
#
_entry.id   dff227832eb99c77ba789ac2ca04e9ff
#
_cell.length_a   1.000
_cell.length_b   1.000
_cell.length_c   1.000
_cell.angle_alpha   90.00
_cell.angle_beta   90.00
_cell.angle_gamma   90.00
#
_symmetry.space_group_name_H-M   'P 1'
#
loop_
_entity.id
_entity.type
_entity.pdbx_description
1 polymer ?
#
loop_
_entity_poly.entity_id
_entity_poly.type
_entity_poly.pdbx_seq_one_letter_code
_entity_poly.pdbx_strand_id
1 'polypeptide(L)'
;MEEIKFSLDTFYALMSGALVMWMAAGFTMLEAGLVQKKDVSEIVTKNLGLYSIACVMYLACGFILMYPGSALIDGILPGIGTSWWLSTADPIEEIGIPYGMDYSQQADFFFQVVFVATAMSIVSGAVAGRMKLLPFYLFAIILTAFIYPIQGYWNWGGGFLSSGGYSDYAGSGTVHLCGAAAALAVVTVLGPRKGKYNADGSVNPMPGSNIPLAALGAWILWLGWFGFNGGSELVVSSEASAIAVSQVFLNTNMAAAGGVIAALLTSLFATGKMDVTMAINGAIAGLVAITAGPSAPTGGEAVFIGAAGGVLVYFSILFFDKSLKVDDPVGAISAHGTVGILGVMVVPFTSDASFLWQLYGVLAIGGFTYIASLIVTFIINIIMPIRATDAEQDAGLDSTEVGVSAYPEFSD
;
A
#
# COMPACT_ATOMS: atom_id res chain seq x y z
N MET A 1 -34.53 15.07 -1.00
CA MET A 1 -33.95 13.88 -0.37
C MET A 1 -32.65 13.46 -1.10
N GLU A 2 -32.62 13.51 -2.43
CA GLU A 2 -31.44 13.20 -3.24
C GLU A 2 -30.24 14.13 -2.94
N GLU A 3 -30.47 15.45 -2.83
CA GLU A 3 -29.41 16.40 -2.44
C GLU A 3 -28.78 16.09 -1.08
N ILE A 4 -29.59 15.60 -0.11
CA ILE A 4 -29.07 15.21 1.21
C ILE A 4 -28.21 13.94 1.09
N LYS A 5 -28.66 12.95 0.30
CA LYS A 5 -27.87 11.74 0.04
C LYS A 5 -26.55 12.09 -0.61
N PHE A 6 -26.58 12.85 -1.71
CA PHE A 6 -25.40 13.32 -2.41
C PHE A 6 -24.43 14.07 -1.48
N SER A 7 -24.95 14.97 -0.64
CA SER A 7 -24.13 15.73 0.30
C SER A 7 -23.51 14.82 1.35
N LEU A 8 -24.26 13.84 1.87
CA LEU A 8 -23.80 12.90 2.87
C LEU A 8 -22.72 11.96 2.30
N ASP A 9 -22.94 11.41 1.10
CA ASP A 9 -21.99 10.51 0.46
C ASP A 9 -20.74 11.25 0.01
N THR A 10 -20.86 12.50 -0.49
CA THR A 10 -19.70 13.36 -0.75
C THR A 10 -18.89 13.62 0.52
N PHE A 11 -19.55 13.97 1.62
CA PHE A 11 -18.88 14.18 2.90
C PHE A 11 -18.20 12.91 3.40
N TYR A 12 -18.88 11.77 3.27
CA TYR A 12 -18.34 10.47 3.64
C TYR A 12 -17.07 10.09 2.86
N ALA A 13 -17.07 10.28 1.54
CA ALA A 13 -15.90 10.05 0.69
C ALA A 13 -14.72 10.96 1.08
N LEU A 14 -14.99 12.27 1.33
CA LEU A 14 -13.96 13.21 1.76
C LEU A 14 -13.37 12.85 3.13
N MET A 15 -14.20 12.50 4.11
CA MET A 15 -13.72 12.11 5.44
C MET A 15 -12.97 10.80 5.42
N SER A 16 -13.43 9.83 4.64
CA SER A 16 -12.72 8.56 4.43
C SER A 16 -11.38 8.78 3.76
N GLY A 17 -11.34 9.60 2.71
CA GLY A 17 -10.09 10.01 2.05
C GLY A 17 -9.11 10.72 3.00
N ALA A 18 -9.61 11.58 3.88
CA ALA A 18 -8.78 12.26 4.88
C ALA A 18 -8.17 11.28 5.91
N LEU A 19 -8.91 10.25 6.32
CA LEU A 19 -8.40 9.17 7.17
C LEU A 19 -7.28 8.38 6.44
N VAL A 20 -7.47 8.07 5.15
CA VAL A 20 -6.45 7.39 4.35
C VAL A 20 -5.24 8.31 4.09
N MET A 21 -5.45 9.61 3.81
CA MET A 21 -4.35 10.58 3.73
C MET A 21 -3.50 10.56 5.01
N TRP A 22 -4.13 10.47 6.17
CA TRP A 22 -3.44 10.39 7.45
C TRP A 22 -2.53 9.16 7.57
N MET A 23 -2.78 8.09 6.79
CA MET A 23 -1.87 6.94 6.71
C MET A 23 -0.49 7.31 6.15
N ALA A 24 -0.35 8.40 5.38
CA ALA A 24 0.97 8.88 4.95
C ALA A 24 1.86 9.28 6.15
N ALA A 25 1.26 9.90 7.19
CA ALA A 25 1.96 10.13 8.45
C ALA A 25 2.27 8.81 9.18
N GLY A 26 1.36 7.84 9.13
CA GLY A 26 1.56 6.50 9.68
C GLY A 26 2.74 5.77 9.05
N PHE A 27 2.83 5.72 7.72
CA PHE A 27 3.99 5.18 7.00
C PHE A 27 5.28 5.91 7.37
N THR A 28 5.26 7.24 7.35
CA THR A 28 6.43 8.06 7.73
C THR A 28 6.95 7.69 9.12
N MET A 29 6.08 7.61 10.12
CA MET A 29 6.46 7.32 11.51
C MET A 29 6.90 5.85 11.68
N LEU A 30 6.21 4.91 11.05
CA LEU A 30 6.56 3.50 11.09
C LEU A 30 7.94 3.26 10.48
N GLU A 31 8.16 3.77 9.28
CA GLU A 31 9.44 3.64 8.57
C GLU A 31 10.57 4.34 9.33
N ALA A 32 10.37 5.60 9.76
CA ALA A 32 11.35 6.36 10.54
C ALA A 32 11.75 5.63 11.83
N GLY A 33 10.80 4.94 12.47
CA GLY A 33 11.08 4.15 13.67
C GLY A 33 11.83 2.84 13.40
N LEU A 34 11.67 2.24 12.22
CA LEU A 34 12.26 0.94 11.87
C LEU A 34 13.58 1.04 11.09
N VAL A 35 13.94 2.21 10.56
CA VAL A 35 15.24 2.42 9.92
C VAL A 35 16.31 2.85 10.93
N GLN A 36 17.58 2.84 10.50
CA GLN A 36 18.69 3.32 11.33
C GLN A 36 18.60 4.83 11.54
N LYS A 37 19.11 5.33 12.68
CA LYS A 37 19.11 6.74 13.08
C LYS A 37 19.59 7.70 11.97
N LYS A 38 20.58 7.27 11.19
CA LYS A 38 21.24 8.07 10.14
C LYS A 38 20.45 8.18 8.82
N ASP A 39 19.28 7.53 8.73
CA ASP A 39 18.44 7.48 7.54
C ASP A 39 17.02 7.99 7.79
N VAL A 40 16.74 8.61 8.96
CA VAL A 40 15.39 8.99 9.38
C VAL A 40 14.89 10.24 8.67
N SER A 41 15.71 11.27 8.51
CA SER A 41 15.34 12.48 7.76
C SER A 41 15.12 12.19 6.27
N GLU A 42 15.89 11.25 5.72
CA GLU A 42 15.69 10.77 4.36
C GLU A 42 14.31 10.13 4.21
N ILE A 43 13.90 9.29 5.16
CA ILE A 43 12.56 8.69 5.18
C ILE A 43 11.45 9.76 5.23
N VAL A 44 11.58 10.76 6.11
CA VAL A 44 10.60 11.85 6.21
C VAL A 44 10.49 12.61 4.87
N THR A 45 11.64 12.97 4.29
CA THR A 45 11.71 13.67 3.00
C THR A 45 11.11 12.82 1.87
N LYS A 46 11.44 11.53 1.85
CA LYS A 46 10.92 10.56 0.88
C LYS A 46 9.40 10.45 0.92
N ASN A 47 8.82 10.33 2.11
CA ASN A 47 7.37 10.17 2.27
C ASN A 47 6.59 11.45 1.92
N LEU A 48 7.09 12.64 2.29
CA LEU A 48 6.49 13.92 1.86
C LEU A 48 6.55 14.07 0.33
N GLY A 49 7.68 13.72 -0.28
CA GLY A 49 7.87 13.81 -1.72
C GLY A 49 7.00 12.82 -2.49
N LEU A 50 6.97 11.55 -2.09
CA LEU A 50 6.16 10.53 -2.78
C LEU A 50 4.67 10.83 -2.74
N TYR A 51 4.15 11.30 -1.59
CA TYR A 51 2.74 11.67 -1.46
C TYR A 51 2.39 12.83 -2.41
N SER A 52 3.24 13.87 -2.42
CA SER A 52 3.06 15.03 -3.30
C SER A 52 3.12 14.64 -4.78
N ILE A 53 4.07 13.78 -5.16
CA ILE A 53 4.21 13.26 -6.52
C ILE A 53 2.97 12.44 -6.90
N ALA A 54 2.49 11.56 -6.03
CA ALA A 54 1.29 10.76 -6.28
C ALA A 54 0.07 11.66 -6.56
N CYS A 55 -0.15 12.69 -5.73
CA CYS A 55 -1.24 13.66 -5.93
C CYS A 55 -1.17 14.34 -7.30
N VAL A 56 0.01 14.86 -7.68
CA VAL A 56 0.19 15.58 -8.93
C VAL A 56 0.08 14.64 -10.14
N MET A 57 0.72 13.49 -10.10
CA MET A 57 0.75 12.56 -11.23
C MET A 57 -0.59 11.88 -11.46
N TYR A 58 -1.30 11.55 -10.39
CA TYR A 58 -2.64 10.98 -10.50
C TYR A 58 -3.64 12.02 -11.03
N LEU A 59 -3.52 13.29 -10.61
CA LEU A 59 -4.29 14.40 -11.18
C LEU A 59 -3.96 14.62 -12.66
N ALA A 60 -2.67 14.59 -13.03
CA ALA A 60 -2.25 14.85 -14.39
C ALA A 60 -2.78 13.83 -15.40
N CYS A 61 -2.72 12.52 -15.07
CA CYS A 61 -3.08 11.45 -16.00
C CYS A 61 -3.58 10.16 -15.34
N GLY A 62 -3.22 9.87 -14.09
CA GLY A 62 -3.52 8.59 -13.48
C GLY A 62 -5.02 8.34 -13.32
N PHE A 63 -5.79 9.34 -12.89
CA PHE A 63 -7.23 9.21 -12.68
C PHE A 63 -7.97 8.87 -13.98
N ILE A 64 -7.64 9.55 -15.08
CA ILE A 64 -8.28 9.27 -16.37
C ILE A 64 -7.84 7.93 -16.98
N LEU A 65 -6.65 7.44 -16.66
CA LEU A 65 -6.21 6.09 -17.05
C LEU A 65 -6.91 5.00 -16.23
N MET A 66 -7.19 5.28 -14.96
CA MET A 66 -7.86 4.31 -14.10
C MET A 66 -9.36 4.22 -14.37
N TYR A 67 -9.99 5.35 -14.72
CA TYR A 67 -11.41 5.48 -15.04
C TYR A 67 -11.60 6.06 -16.45
N PRO A 68 -11.18 5.32 -17.49
CA PRO A 68 -11.23 5.83 -18.86
C PRO A 68 -12.66 5.82 -19.39
N GLY A 69 -13.05 6.87 -20.11
CA GLY A 69 -14.30 6.86 -20.86
C GLY A 69 -14.29 5.94 -22.09
N SER A 70 -13.11 5.42 -22.46
CA SER A 70 -12.90 4.50 -23.58
C SER A 70 -11.66 3.62 -23.30
N ALA A 71 -11.49 2.53 -24.05
CA ALA A 71 -10.33 1.66 -23.96
C ALA A 71 -9.57 1.61 -25.30
N LEU A 72 -8.24 1.52 -25.25
CA LEU A 72 -7.42 1.19 -26.44
C LEU A 72 -7.52 -0.30 -26.75
N ILE A 73 -7.51 -1.14 -25.72
CA ILE A 73 -7.80 -2.57 -25.78
C ILE A 73 -8.81 -2.85 -24.69
N ASP A 74 -10.02 -3.24 -25.10
CA ASP A 74 -11.14 -3.42 -24.19
C ASP A 74 -10.78 -4.30 -23.00
N GLY A 75 -11.11 -3.81 -21.81
CA GLY A 75 -10.81 -4.46 -20.54
C GLY A 75 -9.33 -4.52 -20.14
N ILE A 76 -8.37 -4.30 -21.05
CA ILE A 76 -6.93 -4.54 -20.79
C ILE A 76 -6.13 -3.23 -20.74
N LEU A 77 -6.26 -2.39 -21.78
CA LEU A 77 -5.49 -1.16 -21.87
C LEU A 77 -6.44 0.04 -21.91
N PRO A 78 -6.40 0.91 -20.89
CA PRO A 78 -7.25 2.09 -20.84
C PRO A 78 -6.99 3.02 -22.01
N GLY A 79 -8.02 3.74 -22.44
CA GLY A 79 -7.90 4.79 -23.45
C GLY A 79 -7.21 6.02 -22.87
N ILE A 80 -6.60 6.78 -23.76
CA ILE A 80 -6.06 8.09 -23.41
C ILE A 80 -7.23 9.08 -23.54
N GLY A 81 -7.88 9.40 -22.43
CA GLY A 81 -8.94 10.40 -22.39
C GLY A 81 -8.43 11.81 -22.70
N THR A 82 -9.33 12.73 -22.91
CA THR A 82 -9.01 14.15 -23.25
C THR A 82 -8.97 15.07 -22.03
N SER A 83 -9.52 14.63 -20.89
CA SER A 83 -9.67 15.44 -19.66
C SER A 83 -8.47 15.32 -18.73
N TRP A 84 -7.27 15.58 -19.27
CA TRP A 84 -6.06 15.71 -18.46
C TRP A 84 -6.24 16.84 -17.44
N TRP A 85 -5.64 16.68 -16.25
CA TRP A 85 -5.70 17.65 -15.17
C TRP A 85 -7.07 17.86 -14.56
N LEU A 86 -7.95 16.88 -14.55
CA LEU A 86 -9.26 16.88 -13.93
C LEU A 86 -9.89 18.29 -13.87
N SER A 87 -10.49 18.74 -14.96
CA SER A 87 -11.07 20.09 -15.04
C SER A 87 -12.22 20.24 -14.05
N THR A 88 -12.13 21.21 -13.16
CA THR A 88 -13.21 21.54 -12.22
C THR A 88 -14.35 22.32 -12.89
N ALA A 89 -14.16 22.73 -14.15
CA ALA A 89 -15.12 23.51 -14.92
C ALA A 89 -16.08 22.65 -15.76
N ASP A 90 -15.74 21.36 -15.96
CA ASP A 90 -16.58 20.48 -16.76
C ASP A 90 -17.75 19.97 -15.94
N PRO A 91 -19.00 20.11 -16.43
CA PRO A 91 -20.15 19.49 -15.79
C PRO A 91 -19.95 17.98 -15.70
N ILE A 92 -20.47 17.36 -14.64
CA ILE A 92 -20.40 15.91 -14.37
C ILE A 92 -20.86 15.08 -15.59
N GLU A 93 -21.70 15.65 -16.45
CA GLU A 93 -22.23 15.02 -17.67
C GLU A 93 -21.19 14.83 -18.79
N GLU A 94 -20.08 15.58 -18.81
CA GLU A 94 -19.09 15.53 -19.90
C GLU A 94 -17.92 14.56 -19.63
N ILE A 95 -17.70 14.13 -18.41
CA ILE A 95 -16.51 13.35 -18.06
C ILE A 95 -16.70 11.84 -18.23
N GLY A 96 -17.86 11.40 -18.69
CA GLY A 96 -18.08 10.01 -19.13
C GLY A 96 -17.76 8.94 -18.05
N ILE A 97 -17.91 9.27 -16.76
CA ILE A 97 -17.81 8.28 -15.70
C ILE A 97 -19.04 7.38 -15.81
N PRO A 98 -18.86 6.06 -16.06
CA PRO A 98 -19.95 5.17 -16.45
C PRO A 98 -20.98 4.90 -15.36
N TYR A 99 -20.85 5.50 -14.19
CA TYR A 99 -21.72 5.30 -13.05
C TYR A 99 -22.31 6.65 -12.64
N GLY A 100 -23.64 6.72 -12.54
CA GLY A 100 -24.31 7.81 -11.83
C GLY A 100 -23.76 7.84 -10.42
N MET A 101 -22.78 8.70 -10.18
CA MET A 101 -22.15 8.79 -8.87
C MET A 101 -23.10 9.42 -7.88
N ASP A 102 -23.24 8.80 -6.73
CA ASP A 102 -24.01 9.32 -5.62
C ASP A 102 -23.26 10.44 -4.85
N TYR A 103 -22.04 10.82 -5.30
CA TYR A 103 -21.16 11.83 -4.69
C TYR A 103 -20.30 12.55 -5.74
N SER A 104 -19.66 13.67 -5.33
CA SER A 104 -18.90 14.51 -6.27
C SER A 104 -17.63 13.82 -6.80
N GLN A 105 -17.29 14.07 -8.06
CA GLN A 105 -16.08 13.57 -8.70
C GLN A 105 -14.79 14.00 -7.99
N GLN A 106 -14.76 15.22 -7.44
CA GLN A 106 -13.61 15.70 -6.70
C GLN A 106 -13.41 14.93 -5.38
N ALA A 107 -14.52 14.49 -4.76
CA ALA A 107 -14.45 13.63 -3.59
C ALA A 107 -13.96 12.23 -3.96
N ASP A 108 -14.40 11.67 -5.08
CA ASP A 108 -13.88 10.40 -5.61
C ASP A 108 -12.38 10.51 -5.93
N PHE A 109 -11.98 11.53 -6.68
CA PHE A 109 -10.56 11.77 -6.97
C PHE A 109 -9.72 11.82 -5.68
N PHE A 110 -10.17 12.59 -4.68
CA PHE A 110 -9.45 12.71 -3.41
C PHE A 110 -9.38 11.36 -2.68
N PHE A 111 -10.47 10.59 -2.67
CA PHE A 111 -10.48 9.26 -2.09
C PHE A 111 -9.56 8.29 -2.83
N GLN A 112 -9.53 8.32 -4.16
CA GLN A 112 -8.72 7.41 -4.96
C GLN A 112 -7.20 7.75 -4.93
N VAL A 113 -6.83 9.03 -4.94
CA VAL A 113 -5.42 9.43 -4.97
C VAL A 113 -4.64 8.98 -3.74
N VAL A 114 -5.29 8.90 -2.59
CA VAL A 114 -4.64 8.44 -1.34
C VAL A 114 -4.33 6.95 -1.34
N PHE A 115 -5.06 6.14 -2.14
CA PHE A 115 -4.76 4.72 -2.38
C PHE A 115 -3.53 4.57 -3.30
N VAL A 116 -3.42 5.40 -4.32
CA VAL A 116 -2.23 5.47 -5.19
C VAL A 116 -0.99 5.81 -4.38
N ALA A 117 -1.08 6.81 -3.51
CA ALA A 117 0.00 7.19 -2.61
C ALA A 117 0.36 6.05 -1.64
N THR A 118 -0.64 5.32 -1.13
CA THR A 118 -0.43 4.15 -0.26
C THR A 118 0.36 3.06 -0.97
N ALA A 119 0.04 2.72 -2.22
CA ALA A 119 0.82 1.73 -2.99
C ALA A 119 2.29 2.15 -3.14
N MET A 120 2.56 3.44 -3.38
CA MET A 120 3.94 3.96 -3.46
C MET A 120 4.64 3.98 -2.09
N SER A 121 3.90 4.23 -0.99
CA SER A 121 4.45 4.19 0.38
C SER A 121 4.97 2.78 0.76
N ILE A 122 4.36 1.72 0.24
CA ILE A 122 4.85 0.34 0.44
C ILE A 122 6.25 0.17 -0.15
N VAL A 123 6.52 0.78 -1.32
CA VAL A 123 7.87 0.75 -1.93
C VAL A 123 8.89 1.51 -1.08
N SER A 124 8.50 2.63 -0.49
CA SER A 124 9.36 3.50 0.32
C SER A 124 10.06 2.74 1.45
N GLY A 125 9.32 1.97 2.23
CA GLY A 125 9.86 1.19 3.34
C GLY A 125 10.80 0.08 2.89
N ALA A 126 10.48 -0.61 1.80
CA ALA A 126 11.28 -1.71 1.29
C ALA A 126 12.66 -1.29 0.78
N VAL A 127 12.82 -0.06 0.27
CA VAL A 127 14.09 0.45 -0.30
C VAL A 127 14.91 1.30 0.68
N ALA A 128 14.41 1.50 1.89
CA ALA A 128 14.98 2.40 2.89
C ALA A 128 16.47 2.12 3.19
N GLY A 129 17.22 3.20 3.44
CA GLY A 129 18.64 3.17 3.84
C GLY A 129 19.64 2.83 2.72
N ARG A 130 19.22 2.72 1.45
CA ARG A 130 20.16 2.48 0.32
C ARG A 130 19.71 2.98 -1.03
N MET A 131 18.46 3.40 -1.24
CA MET A 131 18.02 4.00 -2.50
C MET A 131 18.14 5.52 -2.44
N LYS A 132 18.72 6.13 -3.49
CA LYS A 132 18.83 7.58 -3.61
C LYS A 132 17.46 8.22 -3.86
N LEU A 133 17.25 9.44 -3.37
CA LEU A 133 15.96 10.15 -3.45
C LEU A 133 15.50 10.43 -4.88
N LEU A 134 16.36 10.97 -5.74
CA LEU A 134 15.95 11.35 -7.09
C LEU A 134 15.51 10.15 -7.94
N PRO A 135 16.25 9.02 -8.02
CA PRO A 135 15.75 7.82 -8.69
C PRO A 135 14.46 7.27 -8.09
N PHE A 136 14.28 7.36 -6.77
CA PHE A 136 13.05 6.96 -6.09
C PHE A 136 11.86 7.82 -6.56
N TYR A 137 12.03 9.14 -6.66
CA TYR A 137 10.97 10.04 -7.14
C TYR A 137 10.65 9.82 -8.62
N LEU A 138 11.64 9.51 -9.46
CA LEU A 138 11.38 9.12 -10.85
C LEU A 138 10.56 7.84 -10.94
N PHE A 139 10.86 6.86 -10.09
CA PHE A 139 10.07 5.65 -10.01
C PHE A 139 8.64 5.95 -9.51
N ALA A 140 8.50 6.82 -8.49
CA ALA A 140 7.20 7.24 -7.98
C ALA A 140 6.32 7.88 -9.06
N ILE A 141 6.89 8.75 -9.91
CA ILE A 141 6.19 9.35 -11.05
C ILE A 141 5.58 8.26 -11.95
N ILE A 142 6.37 7.26 -12.34
CA ILE A 142 5.92 6.22 -13.27
C ILE A 142 4.90 5.27 -12.61
N LEU A 143 5.14 4.87 -11.35
CA LEU A 143 4.20 4.00 -10.63
C LEU A 143 2.83 4.66 -10.49
N THR A 144 2.80 5.91 -10.05
CA THR A 144 1.55 6.62 -9.72
C THR A 144 0.81 7.18 -10.92
N ALA A 145 1.54 7.48 -12.01
CA ALA A 145 0.95 7.95 -13.26
C ALA A 145 0.42 6.80 -14.15
N PHE A 146 1.08 5.64 -14.16
CA PHE A 146 0.84 4.61 -15.18
C PHE A 146 0.65 3.21 -14.60
N ILE A 147 1.62 2.67 -13.85
CA ILE A 147 1.58 1.26 -13.46
C ILE A 147 0.37 0.97 -12.58
N TYR A 148 0.19 1.75 -11.50
CA TYR A 148 -0.94 1.60 -10.60
C TYR A 148 -2.29 1.86 -11.31
N PRO A 149 -2.49 2.96 -12.07
CA PRO A 149 -3.75 3.22 -12.74
C PRO A 149 -4.15 2.16 -13.78
N ILE A 150 -3.20 1.61 -14.53
CA ILE A 150 -3.49 0.58 -15.54
C ILE A 150 -4.04 -0.69 -14.88
N GLN A 151 -3.41 -1.19 -13.81
CA GLN A 151 -3.92 -2.37 -13.11
C GLN A 151 -5.17 -2.04 -12.26
N GLY A 152 -5.29 -0.81 -11.75
CA GLY A 152 -6.50 -0.32 -11.09
C GLY A 152 -7.70 -0.29 -12.03
N TYR A 153 -7.51 0.07 -13.30
CA TYR A 153 -8.52 -0.03 -14.33
C TYR A 153 -9.06 -1.46 -14.47
N TRP A 154 -8.22 -2.48 -14.40
CA TRP A 154 -8.65 -3.88 -14.55
C TRP A 154 -9.69 -4.30 -13.53
N ASN A 155 -9.60 -3.81 -12.30
CA ASN A 155 -10.53 -4.10 -11.23
C ASN A 155 -11.60 -2.99 -11.07
N TRP A 156 -11.21 -1.81 -10.62
CA TRP A 156 -12.14 -0.76 -10.22
C TRP A 156 -12.60 0.12 -11.39
N GLY A 157 -11.83 0.19 -12.46
CA GLY A 157 -12.18 0.94 -13.67
C GLY A 157 -13.03 0.16 -14.69
N GLY A 158 -13.56 -1.01 -14.33
CA GLY A 158 -14.45 -1.80 -15.20
C GLY A 158 -13.71 -2.68 -16.23
N GLY A 159 -12.42 -2.95 -16.04
CA GLY A 159 -11.64 -3.80 -16.92
C GLY A 159 -11.93 -5.30 -16.80
N PHE A 160 -11.05 -6.14 -17.35
CA PHE A 160 -11.29 -7.59 -17.50
C PHE A 160 -11.38 -8.36 -16.17
N LEU A 161 -10.74 -7.88 -15.12
CA LEU A 161 -10.86 -8.51 -13.80
C LEU A 161 -12.24 -8.27 -13.20
N SER A 162 -12.75 -7.05 -13.27
CA SER A 162 -14.09 -6.68 -12.83
C SER A 162 -15.16 -7.49 -13.57
N SER A 163 -15.11 -7.49 -14.92
CA SER A 163 -16.05 -8.22 -15.75
C SER A 163 -15.98 -9.73 -15.61
N GLY A 164 -14.82 -10.26 -15.20
CA GLY A 164 -14.60 -11.67 -14.96
C GLY A 164 -15.09 -12.19 -13.61
N GLY A 165 -15.31 -11.31 -12.63
CA GLY A 165 -15.76 -11.69 -11.29
C GLY A 165 -14.65 -11.72 -10.23
N TYR A 166 -13.53 -11.04 -10.47
CA TYR A 166 -12.55 -10.74 -9.43
C TYR A 166 -13.14 -9.78 -8.41
N SER A 167 -13.00 -10.10 -7.14
CA SER A 167 -13.52 -9.30 -6.03
C SER A 167 -12.40 -8.86 -5.11
N ASP A 168 -12.20 -7.56 -5.02
CA ASP A 168 -11.20 -6.94 -4.13
C ASP A 168 -11.76 -5.58 -3.68
N TYR A 169 -12.51 -5.63 -2.59
CA TYR A 169 -13.33 -4.53 -2.07
C TYR A 169 -12.53 -3.24 -1.84
N ALA A 170 -11.45 -3.33 -1.08
CA ALA A 170 -10.63 -2.17 -0.74
C ALA A 170 -9.15 -2.29 -1.16
N GLY A 171 -8.70 -3.40 -1.77
CA GLY A 171 -7.41 -3.43 -2.44
C GLY A 171 -6.32 -4.28 -1.79
N SER A 172 -6.64 -5.45 -1.20
CA SER A 172 -5.56 -6.40 -0.82
C SER A 172 -4.68 -6.75 -2.02
N GLY A 173 -5.27 -6.91 -3.21
CA GLY A 173 -4.57 -7.09 -4.48
C GLY A 173 -4.21 -5.76 -5.13
N THR A 174 -5.22 -4.94 -5.41
CA THR A 174 -5.12 -3.72 -6.21
C THR A 174 -4.16 -2.68 -5.61
N VAL A 175 -4.06 -2.59 -4.28
CA VAL A 175 -3.17 -1.65 -3.60
C VAL A 175 -1.97 -2.37 -2.98
N HIS A 176 -2.24 -3.33 -2.08
CA HIS A 176 -1.18 -3.90 -1.24
C HIS A 176 -0.27 -4.85 -2.03
N LEU A 177 -0.81 -5.80 -2.78
CA LEU A 177 -0.01 -6.66 -3.64
C LEU A 177 0.68 -5.86 -4.76
N CYS A 178 0.01 -4.87 -5.35
CA CYS A 178 0.61 -3.95 -6.33
C CYS A 178 1.84 -3.25 -5.73
N GLY A 179 1.69 -2.56 -4.59
CA GLY A 179 2.80 -1.87 -3.93
C GLY A 179 3.95 -2.82 -3.56
N ALA A 180 3.64 -4.01 -3.04
CA ALA A 180 4.64 -5.00 -2.65
C ALA A 180 5.35 -5.66 -3.85
N ALA A 181 4.64 -5.90 -4.95
CA ALA A 181 5.24 -6.41 -6.19
C ALA A 181 6.19 -5.37 -6.81
N ALA A 182 5.80 -4.09 -6.80
CA ALA A 182 6.66 -2.99 -7.19
C ALA A 182 7.89 -2.87 -6.27
N ALA A 183 7.69 -2.97 -4.96
CA ALA A 183 8.77 -2.97 -3.97
C ALA A 183 9.77 -4.10 -4.21
N LEU A 184 9.27 -5.33 -4.41
CA LEU A 184 10.10 -6.50 -4.69
C LEU A 184 10.91 -6.32 -5.99
N ALA A 185 10.31 -5.76 -7.04
CA ALA A 185 11.00 -5.47 -8.29
C ALA A 185 12.14 -4.47 -8.10
N VAL A 186 11.89 -3.36 -7.38
CA VAL A 186 12.92 -2.36 -7.10
C VAL A 186 14.04 -2.96 -6.26
N VAL A 187 13.72 -3.70 -5.19
CA VAL A 187 14.71 -4.33 -4.30
C VAL A 187 15.56 -5.36 -5.04
N THR A 188 15.00 -6.07 -6.02
CA THR A 188 15.73 -7.04 -6.85
C THR A 188 16.88 -6.36 -7.63
N VAL A 189 16.67 -5.16 -8.14
CA VAL A 189 17.72 -4.39 -8.84
C VAL A 189 18.65 -3.67 -7.87
N LEU A 190 18.10 -3.13 -6.78
CA LEU A 190 18.80 -2.31 -5.79
C LEU A 190 19.78 -3.12 -4.93
N GLY A 191 19.40 -4.34 -4.58
CA GLY A 191 20.17 -5.20 -3.66
C GLY A 191 20.03 -4.81 -2.17
N PRO A 192 20.69 -5.57 -1.29
CA PRO A 192 20.60 -5.36 0.16
C PRO A 192 21.42 -4.17 0.63
N ARG A 193 21.11 -3.62 1.83
CA ARG A 193 21.93 -2.62 2.52
C ARG A 193 23.34 -3.17 2.79
N LYS A 194 24.29 -2.27 2.83
CA LYS A 194 25.68 -2.62 3.17
C LYS A 194 25.76 -3.35 4.51
N GLY A 195 26.44 -4.49 4.52
CA GLY A 195 26.62 -5.28 5.74
C GLY A 195 25.39 -6.05 6.23
N LYS A 196 24.29 -6.08 5.49
CA LYS A 196 23.09 -6.85 5.87
C LYS A 196 23.35 -8.35 5.88
N TYR A 197 24.11 -8.87 4.92
CA TYR A 197 24.46 -10.28 4.81
C TYR A 197 25.97 -10.47 4.83
N ASN A 198 26.44 -11.48 5.57
CA ASN A 198 27.83 -11.89 5.61
C ASN A 198 28.15 -12.82 4.43
N ALA A 199 29.42 -13.05 4.18
CA ALA A 199 29.89 -13.94 3.11
C ALA A 199 29.43 -15.41 3.28
N ASP A 200 29.21 -15.85 4.52
CA ASP A 200 28.64 -17.17 4.85
C ASP A 200 27.12 -17.25 4.72
N GLY A 201 26.47 -16.14 4.33
CA GLY A 201 25.03 -16.01 4.20
C GLY A 201 24.30 -15.76 5.53
N SER A 202 24.97 -15.58 6.62
CA SER A 202 24.33 -15.18 7.88
C SER A 202 23.82 -13.74 7.80
N VAL A 203 22.76 -13.45 8.58
CA VAL A 203 22.04 -12.17 8.56
C VAL A 203 22.50 -11.31 9.73
N ASN A 204 22.93 -10.10 9.46
CA ASN A 204 23.23 -9.12 10.50
C ASN A 204 21.95 -8.34 10.87
N PRO A 205 21.63 -8.24 12.17
CA PRO A 205 20.52 -7.41 12.61
C PRO A 205 20.82 -5.93 12.38
N MET A 206 19.83 -5.21 11.85
CA MET A 206 19.90 -3.76 11.66
C MET A 206 18.68 -3.15 12.39
N PRO A 207 18.79 -2.92 13.72
CA PRO A 207 17.67 -2.48 14.53
C PRO A 207 17.20 -1.08 14.14
N GLY A 208 15.89 -0.86 14.29
CA GLY A 208 15.28 0.45 14.09
C GLY A 208 15.73 1.48 15.14
N SER A 209 15.63 2.74 14.78
CA SER A 209 16.07 3.87 15.59
C SER A 209 15.13 4.19 16.77
N ASN A 210 13.82 3.94 16.60
CA ASN A 210 12.80 4.38 17.56
C ASN A 210 11.53 3.51 17.50
N ILE A 211 11.50 2.46 18.30
CA ILE A 211 10.36 1.53 18.33
C ILE A 211 9.04 2.18 18.78
N PRO A 212 9.01 3.09 19.79
CA PRO A 212 7.78 3.85 20.09
C PRO A 212 7.23 4.64 18.90
N LEU A 213 8.09 5.23 18.09
CA LEU A 213 7.69 5.95 16.87
C LEU A 213 7.11 4.99 15.81
N ALA A 214 7.74 3.83 15.62
CA ALA A 214 7.21 2.77 14.75
C ALA A 214 5.83 2.29 15.19
N ALA A 215 5.63 2.10 16.50
CA ALA A 215 4.34 1.72 17.07
C ALA A 215 3.29 2.82 16.87
N LEU A 216 3.65 4.10 17.03
CA LEU A 216 2.76 5.22 16.73
C LEU A 216 2.34 5.20 15.25
N GLY A 217 3.30 4.95 14.34
CA GLY A 217 3.01 4.80 12.91
C GLY A 217 1.99 3.69 12.64
N ALA A 218 2.14 2.54 13.29
CA ALA A 218 1.19 1.43 13.15
C ALA A 218 -0.22 1.79 13.67
N TRP A 219 -0.34 2.53 14.78
CA TRP A 219 -1.64 3.01 15.28
C TRP A 219 -2.30 4.01 14.32
N ILE A 220 -1.52 4.90 13.71
CA ILE A 220 -2.03 5.84 12.71
C ILE A 220 -2.51 5.09 11.46
N LEU A 221 -1.77 4.08 10.99
CA LEU A 221 -2.18 3.22 9.89
C LEU A 221 -3.48 2.47 10.22
N TRP A 222 -3.59 1.90 11.42
CA TRP A 222 -4.82 1.23 11.87
C TRP A 222 -6.02 2.19 11.88
N LEU A 223 -5.86 3.39 12.43
CA LEU A 223 -6.90 4.42 12.39
C LEU A 223 -7.31 4.76 10.95
N GLY A 224 -6.34 4.99 10.07
CA GLY A 224 -6.59 5.31 8.66
C GLY A 224 -7.29 4.18 7.91
N TRP A 225 -7.10 2.93 8.36
CA TRP A 225 -7.73 1.77 7.74
C TRP A 225 -9.26 1.72 7.87
N PHE A 226 -9.84 2.41 8.85
CA PHE A 226 -11.28 2.60 8.91
C PHE A 226 -11.78 3.45 7.73
N GLY A 227 -11.03 4.47 7.33
CA GLY A 227 -11.30 5.20 6.08
C GLY A 227 -11.00 4.36 4.84
N PHE A 228 -9.90 3.59 4.86
CA PHE A 228 -9.48 2.73 3.75
C PHE A 228 -10.55 1.69 3.41
N ASN A 229 -10.91 0.85 4.37
CA ASN A 229 -11.89 -0.21 4.17
C ASN A 229 -13.33 0.34 4.20
N GLY A 230 -13.66 1.18 5.19
CA GLY A 230 -15.02 1.72 5.33
C GLY A 230 -15.40 2.61 4.15
N GLY A 231 -14.50 3.53 3.76
CA GLY A 231 -14.71 4.40 2.61
C GLY A 231 -14.92 3.66 1.30
N SER A 232 -14.40 2.45 1.16
CA SER A 232 -14.55 1.61 -0.03
C SER A 232 -15.96 1.03 -0.23
N GLU A 233 -16.91 1.25 0.71
CA GLU A 233 -18.35 1.11 0.46
C GLU A 233 -18.85 2.21 -0.49
N LEU A 234 -18.10 3.30 -0.61
CA LEU A 234 -18.32 4.48 -1.45
C LEU A 234 -19.50 5.36 -1.02
N VAL A 235 -20.55 4.79 -0.46
CA VAL A 235 -21.77 5.50 -0.03
C VAL A 235 -22.18 5.09 1.39
N VAL A 236 -22.92 5.96 2.09
CA VAL A 236 -23.43 5.69 3.46
C VAL A 236 -24.87 6.13 3.63
N SER A 237 -25.46 6.74 2.60
CA SER A 237 -26.78 7.39 2.67
C SER A 237 -27.99 6.44 2.61
N SER A 238 -27.77 5.12 2.53
CA SER A 238 -28.82 4.11 2.66
C SER A 238 -28.67 3.32 3.96
N GLU A 239 -29.76 2.73 4.45
CA GLU A 239 -29.74 1.83 5.61
C GLU A 239 -28.79 0.64 5.36
N ALA A 240 -28.87 0.04 4.17
CA ALA A 240 -28.03 -1.09 3.79
C ALA A 240 -26.54 -0.74 3.79
N SER A 241 -26.15 0.39 3.17
CA SER A 241 -24.75 0.85 3.15
C SER A 241 -24.26 1.24 4.53
N ALA A 242 -25.08 1.88 5.36
CA ALA A 242 -24.71 2.21 6.74
C ALA A 242 -24.45 0.96 7.59
N ILE A 243 -25.24 -0.11 7.41
CA ILE A 243 -25.02 -1.42 8.04
C ILE A 243 -23.74 -2.05 7.52
N ALA A 244 -23.51 -2.05 6.20
CA ALA A 244 -22.29 -2.58 5.59
C ALA A 244 -21.03 -1.86 6.13
N VAL A 245 -21.03 -0.54 6.17
CA VAL A 245 -19.93 0.26 6.76
C VAL A 245 -19.68 -0.13 8.22
N SER A 246 -20.72 -0.31 9.01
CA SER A 246 -20.59 -0.71 10.42
C SER A 246 -19.94 -2.09 10.55
N GLN A 247 -20.31 -3.05 9.68
CA GLN A 247 -19.70 -4.38 9.62
C GLN A 247 -18.23 -4.31 9.20
N VAL A 248 -17.91 -3.48 8.19
CA VAL A 248 -16.53 -3.25 7.72
C VAL A 248 -15.64 -2.69 8.84
N PHE A 249 -16.13 -1.72 9.61
CA PHE A 249 -15.39 -1.17 10.76
C PHE A 249 -15.12 -2.24 11.83
N LEU A 250 -16.15 -3.02 12.19
CA LEU A 250 -16.02 -4.13 13.13
C LEU A 250 -14.95 -5.12 12.64
N ASN A 251 -15.07 -5.61 11.42
CA ASN A 251 -14.21 -6.65 10.86
C ASN A 251 -12.77 -6.16 10.67
N THR A 252 -12.59 -4.93 10.22
CA THR A 252 -11.26 -4.29 10.10
C THR A 252 -10.56 -4.26 11.46
N ASN A 253 -11.26 -3.83 12.51
CA ASN A 253 -10.71 -3.78 13.86
C ASN A 253 -10.39 -5.18 14.42
N MET A 254 -11.30 -6.13 14.23
CA MET A 254 -11.12 -7.49 14.73
C MET A 254 -9.99 -8.24 14.01
N ALA A 255 -9.83 -8.05 12.71
CA ALA A 255 -8.74 -8.65 11.95
C ALA A 255 -7.38 -8.10 12.39
N ALA A 256 -7.26 -6.78 12.58
CA ALA A 256 -6.04 -6.18 13.11
C ALA A 256 -5.66 -6.76 14.49
N ALA A 257 -6.63 -6.84 15.40
CA ALA A 257 -6.43 -7.41 16.73
C ALA A 257 -6.01 -8.89 16.67
N GLY A 258 -6.66 -9.68 15.81
CA GLY A 258 -6.30 -11.08 15.54
C GLY A 258 -4.85 -11.22 15.04
N GLY A 259 -4.46 -10.35 14.10
CA GLY A 259 -3.11 -10.30 13.55
C GLY A 259 -2.04 -10.00 14.59
N VAL A 260 -2.25 -9.00 15.45
CA VAL A 260 -1.35 -8.67 16.58
C VAL A 260 -1.17 -9.86 17.51
N ILE A 261 -2.27 -10.42 17.98
CA ILE A 261 -2.25 -11.53 18.95
C ILE A 261 -1.51 -12.74 18.35
N ALA A 262 -1.83 -13.09 17.11
CA ALA A 262 -1.21 -14.23 16.44
C ALA A 262 0.29 -14.02 16.19
N ALA A 263 0.72 -12.83 15.78
CA ALA A 263 2.13 -12.52 15.57
C ALA A 263 2.93 -12.53 16.89
N LEU A 264 2.36 -12.00 17.99
CA LEU A 264 2.96 -12.07 19.33
C LEU A 264 3.12 -13.50 19.81
N LEU A 265 2.07 -14.33 19.68
CA LEU A 265 2.12 -15.73 20.08
C LEU A 265 3.11 -16.53 19.21
N THR A 266 3.12 -16.27 17.89
CA THR A 266 4.06 -16.95 16.98
C THR A 266 5.50 -16.60 17.34
N SER A 267 5.82 -15.34 17.61
CA SER A 267 7.15 -14.92 18.03
C SER A 267 7.53 -15.52 19.40
N LEU A 268 6.59 -15.58 20.34
CA LEU A 268 6.80 -16.21 21.66
C LEU A 268 7.15 -17.69 21.53
N PHE A 269 6.37 -18.45 20.74
CA PHE A 269 6.63 -19.89 20.56
C PHE A 269 7.91 -20.16 19.77
N ALA A 270 8.26 -19.29 18.81
CA ALA A 270 9.46 -19.48 18.00
C ALA A 270 10.77 -19.06 18.70
N THR A 271 10.72 -18.03 19.57
CA THR A 271 11.94 -17.40 20.14
C THR A 271 11.95 -17.30 21.67
N GLY A 272 10.84 -17.63 22.33
CA GLY A 272 10.65 -17.43 23.76
C GLY A 272 10.35 -16.00 24.17
N LYS A 273 10.15 -15.07 23.20
CA LYS A 273 9.88 -13.65 23.47
C LYS A 273 8.76 -13.13 22.58
N MET A 274 7.94 -12.22 23.12
CA MET A 274 6.97 -11.45 22.35
C MET A 274 7.68 -10.27 21.69
N ASP A 275 7.84 -10.33 20.37
CA ASP A 275 8.56 -9.31 19.60
C ASP A 275 7.61 -8.19 19.18
N VAL A 276 7.90 -6.96 19.59
CA VAL A 276 7.08 -5.78 19.29
C VAL A 276 7.09 -5.44 17.80
N THR A 277 8.19 -5.71 17.09
CA THR A 277 8.26 -5.44 15.63
C THR A 277 7.36 -6.42 14.87
N MET A 278 7.25 -7.66 15.36
CA MET A 278 6.31 -8.64 14.83
C MET A 278 4.86 -8.29 15.20
N ALA A 279 4.60 -7.70 16.37
CA ALA A 279 3.27 -7.19 16.70
C ALA A 279 2.83 -6.06 15.76
N ILE A 280 3.73 -5.11 15.47
CA ILE A 280 3.51 -4.03 14.51
C ILE A 280 3.18 -4.60 13.13
N ASN A 281 4.00 -5.50 12.61
CA ASN A 281 3.74 -6.17 11.33
C ASN A 281 2.49 -7.04 11.36
N GLY A 282 2.16 -7.65 12.51
CA GLY A 282 0.95 -8.43 12.72
C GLY A 282 -0.33 -7.58 12.62
N ALA A 283 -0.31 -6.35 13.14
CA ALA A 283 -1.42 -5.40 12.98
C ALA A 283 -1.66 -5.09 11.50
N ILE A 284 -0.60 -4.70 10.77
CA ILE A 284 -0.69 -4.39 9.33
C ILE A 284 -1.13 -5.64 8.54
N ALA A 285 -0.58 -6.81 8.84
CA ALA A 285 -0.94 -8.06 8.18
C ALA A 285 -2.42 -8.42 8.40
N GLY A 286 -2.95 -8.25 9.62
CA GLY A 286 -4.37 -8.45 9.90
C GLY A 286 -5.26 -7.52 9.09
N LEU A 287 -4.88 -6.24 9.01
CA LEU A 287 -5.57 -5.22 8.22
C LEU A 287 -5.55 -5.56 6.73
N VAL A 288 -4.39 -5.91 6.17
CA VAL A 288 -4.25 -6.31 4.76
C VAL A 288 -5.04 -7.57 4.43
N ALA A 289 -5.04 -8.57 5.34
CA ALA A 289 -5.73 -9.84 5.13
C ALA A 289 -7.25 -9.69 4.98
N ILE A 290 -7.86 -8.70 5.66
CA ILE A 290 -9.31 -8.48 5.60
C ILE A 290 -9.73 -7.54 4.47
N THR A 291 -8.80 -6.76 3.90
CA THR A 291 -9.08 -5.62 3.02
C THR A 291 -9.80 -6.00 1.72
N ALA A 292 -9.62 -7.21 1.17
CA ALA A 292 -10.29 -7.63 -0.05
C ALA A 292 -11.77 -7.97 0.12
N GLY A 293 -12.23 -8.23 1.35
CA GLY A 293 -13.62 -8.58 1.60
C GLY A 293 -14.04 -8.31 3.05
N PRO A 294 -13.97 -7.07 3.54
CA PRO A 294 -14.23 -6.76 4.95
C PRO A 294 -15.71 -6.79 5.34
N SER A 295 -16.63 -6.70 4.37
CA SER A 295 -18.09 -6.64 4.64
C SER A 295 -18.74 -8.01 4.83
N ALA A 296 -18.15 -9.08 4.24
CA ALA A 296 -18.79 -10.40 4.20
C ALA A 296 -18.59 -11.26 5.47
N PRO A 297 -17.38 -11.30 6.10
CA PRO A 297 -17.15 -12.16 7.27
C PRO A 297 -17.93 -11.69 8.50
N THR A 298 -18.22 -12.63 9.39
CA THR A 298 -18.59 -12.32 10.78
C THR A 298 -17.38 -11.76 11.56
N GLY A 299 -17.62 -11.09 12.68
CA GLY A 299 -16.52 -10.58 13.53
C GLY A 299 -15.56 -11.67 14.02
N GLY A 300 -16.07 -12.90 14.27
CA GLY A 300 -15.25 -14.05 14.63
C GLY A 300 -14.36 -14.53 13.48
N GLU A 301 -14.90 -14.65 12.27
CA GLU A 301 -14.13 -14.98 11.07
C GLU A 301 -13.08 -13.93 10.78
N ALA A 302 -13.39 -12.64 10.95
CA ALA A 302 -12.42 -11.56 10.80
C ALA A 302 -11.21 -11.70 11.75
N VAL A 303 -11.41 -12.13 13.01
CA VAL A 303 -10.31 -12.44 13.94
C VAL A 303 -9.42 -13.55 13.36
N PHE A 304 -10.02 -14.64 12.84
CA PHE A 304 -9.23 -15.76 12.29
C PHE A 304 -8.51 -15.38 10.99
N ILE A 305 -9.13 -14.60 10.11
CA ILE A 305 -8.50 -14.06 8.90
C ILE A 305 -7.27 -13.21 9.28
N GLY A 306 -7.45 -12.30 10.23
CA GLY A 306 -6.37 -11.47 10.73
C GLY A 306 -5.26 -12.30 11.41
N ALA A 307 -5.64 -13.31 12.21
CA ALA A 307 -4.68 -14.21 12.86
C ALA A 307 -3.85 -15.00 11.83
N ALA A 308 -4.48 -15.50 10.77
CA ALA A 308 -3.77 -16.14 9.65
C ALA A 308 -2.74 -15.19 9.02
N GLY A 309 -3.11 -13.92 8.80
CA GLY A 309 -2.19 -12.86 8.34
C GLY A 309 -1.02 -12.66 9.31
N GLY A 310 -1.29 -12.60 10.63
CA GLY A 310 -0.29 -12.41 11.66
C GLY A 310 0.72 -13.58 11.77
N VAL A 311 0.26 -14.82 11.61
CA VAL A 311 1.15 -16.00 11.53
C VAL A 311 1.96 -15.95 10.24
N LEU A 312 1.30 -15.69 9.10
CA LEU A 312 1.94 -15.71 7.79
C LEU A 312 3.03 -14.64 7.66
N VAL A 313 2.80 -13.42 8.16
CA VAL A 313 3.78 -12.34 8.06
C VAL A 313 5.07 -12.66 8.82
N TYR A 314 4.98 -13.30 9.98
CA TYR A 314 6.14 -13.74 10.75
C TYR A 314 7.05 -14.66 9.94
N PHE A 315 6.49 -15.72 9.35
CA PHE A 315 7.26 -16.66 8.55
C PHE A 315 7.71 -16.05 7.22
N SER A 316 6.91 -15.20 6.62
CA SER A 316 7.24 -14.50 5.37
C SER A 316 8.45 -13.59 5.53
N ILE A 317 8.51 -12.77 6.59
CA ILE A 317 9.67 -11.91 6.90
C ILE A 317 10.93 -12.76 7.02
N LEU A 318 10.87 -13.86 7.77
CA LEU A 318 12.03 -14.75 7.92
C LEU A 318 12.43 -15.43 6.61
N PHE A 319 11.48 -15.80 5.77
CA PHE A 319 11.71 -16.42 4.48
C PHE A 319 12.40 -15.45 3.50
N PHE A 320 11.90 -14.22 3.36
CA PHE A 320 12.52 -13.21 2.51
C PHE A 320 13.93 -12.84 3.02
N ASP A 321 14.08 -12.61 4.31
CA ASP A 321 15.36 -12.18 4.89
C ASP A 321 16.39 -13.32 4.90
N LYS A 322 16.05 -14.51 5.41
CA LYS A 322 17.01 -15.59 5.62
C LYS A 322 17.21 -16.50 4.42
N SER A 323 16.14 -16.78 3.66
CA SER A 323 16.19 -17.74 2.55
C SER A 323 16.45 -17.05 1.22
N LEU A 324 15.68 -16.02 0.89
CA LEU A 324 15.79 -15.31 -0.39
C LEU A 324 16.84 -14.19 -0.39
N LYS A 325 17.33 -13.78 0.80
CA LYS A 325 18.27 -12.66 0.95
C LYS A 325 17.73 -11.35 0.35
N VAL A 326 16.43 -11.15 0.49
CA VAL A 326 15.75 -9.91 0.13
C VAL A 326 15.71 -9.02 1.37
N ASP A 327 16.48 -7.93 1.34
CA ASP A 327 16.54 -6.97 2.44
C ASP A 327 15.36 -6.01 2.38
N ASP A 328 14.38 -6.25 3.24
CA ASP A 328 13.19 -5.42 3.45
C ASP A 328 13.21 -4.85 4.87
N PRO A 329 13.64 -3.59 5.04
CA PRO A 329 13.88 -3.00 6.36
C PRO A 329 12.68 -2.99 7.29
N VAL A 330 11.48 -2.86 6.74
CA VAL A 330 10.22 -2.70 7.53
C VAL A 330 9.27 -3.88 7.41
N GLY A 331 9.58 -4.86 6.57
CA GLY A 331 8.70 -6.01 6.32
C GLY A 331 7.54 -5.74 5.35
N ALA A 332 7.65 -4.68 4.53
CA ALA A 332 6.59 -4.22 3.63
C ALA A 332 6.19 -5.30 2.59
N ILE A 333 7.17 -5.97 1.97
CA ILE A 333 6.92 -7.03 0.97
C ILE A 333 6.12 -8.17 1.60
N SER A 334 6.44 -8.54 2.84
CA SER A 334 5.76 -9.61 3.56
C SER A 334 4.35 -9.20 4.01
N ALA A 335 4.23 -8.02 4.65
CA ALA A 335 2.96 -7.55 5.20
C ALA A 335 1.93 -7.20 4.12
N HIS A 336 2.38 -6.64 2.99
CA HIS A 336 1.48 -6.22 1.92
C HIS A 336 1.43 -7.22 0.75
N GLY A 337 2.53 -7.87 0.36
CA GLY A 337 2.58 -8.82 -0.75
C GLY A 337 2.07 -10.20 -0.37
N THR A 338 2.78 -10.90 0.51
CA THR A 338 2.41 -12.26 0.91
C THR A 338 1.03 -12.28 1.57
N VAL A 339 0.76 -11.33 2.46
CA VAL A 339 -0.55 -11.24 3.12
C VAL A 339 -1.62 -10.65 2.20
N GLY A 340 -1.27 -9.78 1.26
CA GLY A 340 -2.20 -9.31 0.22
C GLY A 340 -2.72 -10.46 -0.65
N ILE A 341 -1.85 -11.40 -1.01
CA ILE A 341 -2.26 -12.64 -1.68
C ILE A 341 -3.24 -13.43 -0.81
N LEU A 342 -2.92 -13.62 0.47
CA LEU A 342 -3.84 -14.29 1.42
C LEU A 342 -5.19 -13.58 1.46
N GLY A 343 -5.22 -12.25 1.59
CA GLY A 343 -6.45 -11.46 1.69
C GLY A 343 -7.35 -11.62 0.46
N VAL A 344 -6.77 -11.61 -0.75
CA VAL A 344 -7.52 -11.89 -1.98
C VAL A 344 -8.04 -13.32 -2.01
N MET A 345 -7.20 -14.31 -1.65
CA MET A 345 -7.56 -15.73 -1.73
C MET A 345 -8.51 -16.20 -0.64
N VAL A 346 -8.73 -15.40 0.41
CA VAL A 346 -9.69 -15.69 1.49
C VAL A 346 -11.13 -15.32 1.08
N VAL A 347 -11.32 -14.36 0.17
CA VAL A 347 -12.64 -13.87 -0.22
C VAL A 347 -13.64 -14.97 -0.60
N PRO A 348 -13.28 -16.02 -1.38
CA PRO A 348 -14.21 -17.09 -1.73
C PRO A 348 -14.71 -17.94 -0.55
N PHE A 349 -14.08 -17.84 0.62
CA PHE A 349 -14.53 -18.58 1.81
C PHE A 349 -15.62 -17.83 2.59
N THR A 350 -15.81 -16.54 2.30
CA THR A 350 -16.79 -15.67 2.98
C THR A 350 -17.81 -15.05 2.04
N SER A 351 -17.69 -15.32 0.73
CA SER A 351 -18.58 -14.80 -0.32
C SER A 351 -18.68 -15.77 -1.50
N ASP A 352 -19.53 -15.46 -2.47
CA ASP A 352 -19.70 -16.23 -3.72
C ASP A 352 -18.64 -15.93 -4.78
N ALA A 353 -17.53 -15.26 -4.42
CA ALA A 353 -16.46 -14.94 -5.34
C ALA A 353 -15.76 -16.21 -5.88
N SER A 354 -15.37 -16.18 -7.16
CA SER A 354 -14.68 -17.31 -7.79
C SER A 354 -13.24 -17.44 -7.35
N PHE A 355 -12.83 -18.58 -6.79
CA PHE A 355 -11.45 -18.87 -6.45
C PHE A 355 -10.49 -18.71 -7.63
N LEU A 356 -10.91 -19.13 -8.83
CA LEU A 356 -10.08 -19.01 -10.03
C LEU A 356 -9.90 -17.54 -10.45
N TRP A 357 -10.93 -16.71 -10.35
CA TRP A 357 -10.80 -15.29 -10.65
C TRP A 357 -9.97 -14.55 -9.62
N GLN A 358 -10.04 -14.95 -8.35
CA GLN A 358 -9.15 -14.40 -7.31
C GLN A 358 -7.68 -14.75 -7.61
N LEU A 359 -7.40 -16.01 -7.92
CA LEU A 359 -6.06 -16.44 -8.31
C LEU A 359 -5.57 -15.72 -9.58
N TYR A 360 -6.43 -15.60 -10.58
CA TYR A 360 -6.09 -14.90 -11.82
C TYR A 360 -5.79 -13.41 -11.57
N GLY A 361 -6.59 -12.75 -10.71
CA GLY A 361 -6.32 -11.37 -10.29
C GLY A 361 -4.99 -11.20 -9.58
N VAL A 362 -4.67 -12.09 -8.64
CA VAL A 362 -3.34 -12.11 -7.96
C VAL A 362 -2.20 -12.21 -8.98
N LEU A 363 -2.30 -13.15 -9.94
CA LEU A 363 -1.26 -13.35 -10.95
C LEU A 363 -1.17 -12.16 -11.92
N ALA A 364 -2.30 -11.62 -12.34
CA ALA A 364 -2.34 -10.49 -13.27
C ALA A 364 -1.78 -9.21 -12.62
N ILE A 365 -2.30 -8.82 -11.47
CA ILE A 365 -1.88 -7.61 -10.76
C ILE A 365 -0.42 -7.74 -10.31
N GLY A 366 -0.09 -8.81 -9.60
CA GLY A 366 1.26 -9.02 -9.07
C GLY A 366 2.30 -9.18 -10.19
N GLY A 367 2.00 -9.98 -11.21
CA GLY A 367 2.90 -10.25 -12.34
C GLY A 367 3.14 -9.00 -13.19
N PHE A 368 2.08 -8.30 -13.58
CA PHE A 368 2.20 -7.05 -14.36
C PHE A 368 2.99 -6.00 -13.60
N THR A 369 2.62 -5.75 -12.33
CA THR A 369 3.27 -4.72 -11.53
C THR A 369 4.74 -5.05 -11.30
N TYR A 370 5.08 -6.30 -11.00
CA TYR A 370 6.46 -6.72 -10.83
C TYR A 370 7.27 -6.51 -12.11
N ILE A 371 6.78 -7.00 -13.25
CA ILE A 371 7.51 -6.91 -14.53
C ILE A 371 7.65 -5.44 -14.97
N ALA A 372 6.58 -4.66 -14.94
CA ALA A 372 6.62 -3.26 -15.33
C ALA A 372 7.58 -2.46 -14.42
N SER A 373 7.49 -2.66 -13.11
CA SER A 373 8.37 -2.01 -12.13
C SER A 373 9.83 -2.44 -12.29
N LEU A 374 10.10 -3.70 -12.60
CA LEU A 374 11.45 -4.20 -12.87
C LEU A 374 12.07 -3.50 -14.08
N ILE A 375 11.32 -3.40 -15.18
CA ILE A 375 11.76 -2.71 -16.41
C ILE A 375 12.05 -1.24 -16.12
N VAL A 376 11.12 -0.55 -15.46
CA VAL A 376 11.26 0.89 -15.12
C VAL A 376 12.49 1.11 -14.22
N THR A 377 12.65 0.30 -13.18
CA THR A 377 13.79 0.40 -12.26
C THR A 377 15.11 0.17 -12.99
N PHE A 378 15.15 -0.82 -13.89
CA PHE A 378 16.34 -1.10 -14.69
C PHE A 378 16.68 0.06 -15.62
N ILE A 379 15.69 0.67 -16.29
CA ILE A 379 15.88 1.86 -17.13
C ILE A 379 16.41 3.04 -16.31
N ILE A 380 15.81 3.31 -15.14
CA ILE A 380 16.30 4.37 -14.25
C ILE A 380 17.74 4.10 -13.84
N ASN A 381 18.09 2.86 -13.52
CA ASN A 381 19.44 2.50 -13.10
C ASN A 381 20.49 2.63 -14.22
N ILE A 382 20.09 2.53 -15.50
CA ILE A 382 20.96 2.83 -16.64
C ILE A 382 21.20 4.34 -16.77
N ILE A 383 20.18 5.15 -16.52
CA ILE A 383 20.26 6.62 -16.65
C ILE A 383 21.04 7.24 -15.48
N MET A 384 20.80 6.74 -14.27
CA MET A 384 21.47 7.20 -13.05
C MET A 384 21.54 6.09 -12.00
N PRO A 385 22.61 6.04 -11.19
CA PRO A 385 22.71 5.04 -10.11
C PRO A 385 21.54 5.17 -9.12
N ILE A 386 20.75 4.09 -8.96
CA ILE A 386 19.65 4.08 -7.99
C ILE A 386 20.13 3.83 -6.56
N ARG A 387 21.28 3.15 -6.41
CA ARG A 387 21.85 2.74 -5.13
C ARG A 387 22.85 3.77 -4.62
N ALA A 388 22.73 4.13 -3.35
CA ALA A 388 23.77 4.87 -2.63
C ALA A 388 25.04 4.02 -2.52
N THR A 389 26.18 4.65 -2.71
CA THR A 389 27.50 4.00 -2.55
C THR A 389 27.69 3.50 -1.12
N ASP A 390 28.64 2.59 -0.93
CA ASP A 390 28.96 2.09 0.41
C ASP A 390 29.40 3.19 1.37
N ALA A 391 30.11 4.22 0.87
CA ALA A 391 30.49 5.37 1.67
C ALA A 391 29.29 6.25 2.06
N GLU A 392 28.32 6.46 1.15
CA GLU A 392 27.10 7.18 1.45
C GLU A 392 26.22 6.42 2.46
N GLN A 393 26.13 5.08 2.33
CA GLN A 393 25.40 4.26 3.31
C GLN A 393 26.08 4.23 4.69
N ASP A 394 27.42 4.31 4.77
CA ASP A 394 28.13 4.43 6.04
C ASP A 394 27.88 5.78 6.71
N ALA A 395 27.94 6.86 5.94
CA ALA A 395 27.69 8.21 6.42
C ALA A 395 26.22 8.44 6.80
N GLY A 396 25.31 7.71 6.16
CA GLY A 396 23.84 7.85 6.31
C GLY A 396 23.24 8.79 5.27
N LEU A 397 22.01 8.42 4.83
CA LEU A 397 21.33 9.17 3.78
C LEU A 397 20.79 10.53 4.26
N ASP A 398 20.62 10.73 5.57
CA ASP A 398 20.29 12.03 6.15
C ASP A 398 21.35 13.08 5.77
N SER A 399 22.64 12.72 5.85
CA SER A 399 23.73 13.64 5.54
C SER A 399 24.03 13.75 4.04
N THR A 400 23.89 12.66 3.29
CA THR A 400 24.34 12.59 1.87
C THR A 400 23.27 12.94 0.85
N GLU A 401 21.97 12.73 1.19
CA GLU A 401 20.86 13.02 0.29
C GLU A 401 20.02 14.22 0.74
N VAL A 402 19.95 14.50 2.07
CA VAL A 402 19.05 15.52 2.65
C VAL A 402 19.81 16.71 3.24
N GLY A 403 20.94 16.45 3.91
CA GLY A 403 21.73 17.48 4.58
C GLY A 403 21.15 17.92 5.94
N VAL A 404 20.18 17.17 6.49
CA VAL A 404 19.54 17.47 7.79
C VAL A 404 19.51 16.20 8.63
N SER A 405 20.09 16.26 9.84
CA SER A 405 20.00 15.15 10.81
C SER A 405 18.63 15.14 11.50
N ALA A 406 18.01 13.96 11.62
CA ALA A 406 16.77 13.80 12.36
C ALA A 406 16.92 13.99 13.88
N TYR A 407 18.12 13.73 14.41
CA TYR A 407 18.45 13.79 15.83
C TYR A 407 19.69 14.64 16.08
N PRO A 408 19.65 15.98 15.84
CA PRO A 408 20.83 16.83 15.89
C PRO A 408 21.48 16.91 17.27
N GLU A 409 20.72 16.73 18.36
CA GLU A 409 21.23 16.72 19.73
C GLU A 409 22.01 15.43 20.09
N PHE A 410 21.88 14.39 19.27
CA PHE A 410 22.55 13.09 19.45
C PHE A 410 23.52 12.76 18.30
N SER A 411 23.90 13.76 17.50
CA SER A 411 24.98 13.62 16.51
C SER A 411 26.31 13.84 17.21
N ASP A 412 27.19 12.82 17.14
CA ASP A 412 28.59 12.92 17.59
C ASP A 412 29.39 13.88 16.72
#